data_296a569ff872af078f1a89e00f75c612
#
_entry.id   296a569ff872af078f1a89e00f75c612
#
_cell.length_a   1.000
_cell.length_b   1.000
_cell.length_c   1.000
_cell.angle_alpha   90.00
_cell.angle_beta   90.00
_cell.angle_gamma   90.00
#
_symmetry.space_group_name_H-M   'P 1'
#
loop_
_entity.id
_entity.type
_entity.pdbx_description
1 polymer ?
#
loop_
_entity_poly.entity_id
_entity_poly.type
_entity_poly.pdbx_seq_one_letter_code
_entity_poly.pdbx_strand_id
1 'polypeptide(L)'
;FHSYLQQHSIPLESVMSKVWNKKIFKHIQEHVDQASKDLADERGPCPDAADYGYNERFSNKTAIAPTASISIICGGASPGVEPVAANSYTHKTLSGSFNVRNRYLVELLEKHGKNTDEVWSEITTNQGSVSHLDFLTDLEKDVFKTAFELDQKWIIELSGDRTPYISQAQSIN
;
A
#
# COMPACT_ATOMS: atom_id res chain seq x y z
N PHE A 1 -0.89 0.85 0.30
CA PHE A 1 -1.90 0.37 1.26
C PHE A 1 -1.23 -0.27 2.48
N HIS A 2 -0.25 -1.18 2.29
CA HIS A 2 0.42 -1.86 3.42
C HIS A 2 1.07 -0.88 4.40
N SER A 3 1.76 0.15 3.92
CA SER A 3 2.34 1.20 4.78
C SER A 3 1.30 1.92 5.65
N TYR A 4 0.10 2.15 5.12
CA TYR A 4 -1.01 2.68 5.91
C TYR A 4 -1.41 1.74 7.06
N LEU A 5 -1.48 0.44 6.79
CA LEU A 5 -1.78 -0.56 7.82
C LEU A 5 -0.67 -0.61 8.88
N GLN A 6 0.60 -0.60 8.46
CA GLN A 6 1.74 -0.58 9.38
C GLN A 6 1.75 0.65 10.29
N GLN A 7 1.46 1.82 9.74
CA GLN A 7 1.33 3.07 10.51
C GLN A 7 0.27 2.97 11.62
N HIS A 8 -0.80 2.20 11.38
CA HIS A 8 -1.90 2.03 12.32
C HIS A 8 -1.82 0.73 13.13
N SER A 9 -0.68 0.04 13.09
CA SER A 9 -0.46 -1.24 13.80
C SER A 9 -1.50 -2.31 13.46
N ILE A 10 -1.89 -2.39 12.19
CA ILE A 10 -2.89 -3.33 11.67
C ILE A 10 -2.17 -4.39 10.82
N PRO A 11 -2.22 -5.69 11.19
CA PRO A 11 -1.72 -6.75 10.32
C PRO A 11 -2.49 -6.80 9.00
N LEU A 12 -1.78 -7.04 7.89
CA LEU A 12 -2.43 -7.20 6.58
C LEU A 12 -3.36 -8.43 6.58
N GLU A 13 -2.96 -9.50 7.24
CA GLU A 13 -3.75 -10.72 7.44
C GLU A 13 -4.76 -10.56 8.59
N SER A 14 -5.65 -9.56 8.49
CA SER A 14 -6.65 -9.30 9.53
C SER A 14 -7.99 -8.82 8.96
N VAL A 15 -9.06 -9.02 9.75
CA VAL A 15 -10.38 -8.49 9.41
C VAL A 15 -10.36 -6.97 9.30
N MET A 16 -9.54 -6.29 10.13
CA MET A 16 -9.42 -4.84 10.09
C MET A 16 -8.80 -4.34 8.79
N SER A 17 -7.86 -5.08 8.20
CA SER A 17 -7.32 -4.73 6.88
C SER A 17 -8.41 -4.75 5.79
N LYS A 18 -9.32 -5.74 5.81
CA LYS A 18 -10.48 -5.81 4.90
C LYS A 18 -11.44 -4.64 5.09
N VAL A 19 -11.72 -4.28 6.35
CA VAL A 19 -12.58 -3.12 6.68
C VAL A 19 -11.98 -1.82 6.13
N TRP A 20 -10.70 -1.57 6.38
CA TRP A 20 -10.03 -0.38 5.88
C TRP A 20 -9.86 -0.38 4.37
N ASN A 21 -9.59 -1.53 3.77
CA ASN A 21 -9.53 -1.68 2.32
C ASN A 21 -10.83 -1.20 1.66
N LYS A 22 -11.97 -1.74 2.08
CA LYS A 22 -13.28 -1.33 1.57
C LYS A 22 -13.58 0.14 1.83
N LYS A 23 -13.33 0.62 3.06
CA LYS A 23 -13.62 2.00 3.46
C LYS A 23 -12.83 3.02 2.64
N ILE A 24 -11.53 2.79 2.45
CA ILE A 24 -10.66 3.69 1.69
C ILE A 24 -11.08 3.74 0.23
N PHE A 25 -11.22 2.58 -0.43
CA PHE A 25 -11.51 2.55 -1.87
C PHE A 25 -12.93 3.00 -2.19
N LYS A 26 -13.92 2.72 -1.33
CA LYS A 26 -15.27 3.27 -1.43
C LYS A 26 -15.25 4.81 -1.32
N HIS A 27 -14.54 5.35 -0.35
CA HIS A 27 -14.39 6.79 -0.17
C HIS A 27 -13.76 7.46 -1.40
N ILE A 28 -12.68 6.86 -1.94
CA ILE A 28 -12.04 7.36 -3.16
C ILE A 28 -13.03 7.35 -4.33
N GLN A 29 -13.76 6.25 -4.55
CA GLN A 29 -14.74 6.13 -5.62
C GLN A 29 -15.82 7.23 -5.50
N GLU A 30 -16.44 7.38 -4.34
CA GLU A 30 -17.51 8.37 -4.12
C GLU A 30 -17.06 9.80 -4.48
N HIS A 31 -15.85 10.18 -4.07
CA HIS A 31 -15.32 11.52 -4.33
C HIS A 31 -14.88 11.71 -5.79
N VAL A 32 -14.31 10.70 -6.41
CA VAL A 32 -13.92 10.74 -7.83
C VAL A 32 -15.16 10.77 -8.72
N ASP A 33 -16.21 10.02 -8.37
CA ASP A 33 -17.49 10.05 -9.10
C ASP A 33 -18.15 11.42 -8.98
N GLN A 34 -18.17 12.03 -7.82
CA GLN A 34 -18.70 13.38 -7.63
C GLN A 34 -17.89 14.41 -8.41
N ALA A 35 -16.56 14.38 -8.30
CA ALA A 35 -15.69 15.30 -9.03
C ALA A 35 -15.85 15.20 -10.57
N SER A 36 -16.09 13.98 -11.08
CA SER A 36 -16.36 13.78 -12.51
C SER A 36 -17.67 14.43 -12.96
N LYS A 37 -18.71 14.37 -12.12
CA LYS A 37 -20.01 15.03 -12.39
C LYS A 37 -19.89 16.55 -12.31
N ASP A 38 -19.25 17.07 -11.29
CA ASP A 38 -19.04 18.52 -11.12
C ASP A 38 -18.26 19.11 -12.31
N LEU A 39 -17.24 18.39 -12.78
CA LEU A 39 -16.48 18.78 -13.97
C LEU A 39 -17.29 18.63 -15.27
N ALA A 40 -18.22 17.67 -15.35
CA ALA A 40 -19.11 17.56 -16.49
C ALA A 40 -20.12 18.71 -16.53
N ASP A 41 -20.61 19.15 -15.38
CA ASP A 41 -21.49 20.35 -15.28
C ASP A 41 -20.75 21.63 -15.73
N GLU A 42 -19.46 21.76 -15.38
CA GLU A 42 -18.64 22.92 -15.72
C GLU A 42 -18.18 22.92 -17.20
N ARG A 43 -17.79 21.75 -17.75
CA ARG A 43 -17.04 21.62 -19.00
C ARG A 43 -17.71 20.73 -20.05
N GLY A 44 -18.89 20.22 -19.76
CA GLY A 44 -19.60 19.22 -20.54
C GLY A 44 -19.10 17.79 -20.29
N PRO A 45 -19.94 16.79 -20.52
CA PRO A 45 -19.57 15.37 -20.41
C PRO A 45 -18.52 14.98 -21.47
N CYS A 46 -17.80 13.90 -21.25
CA CYS A 46 -16.96 13.32 -22.30
C CYS A 46 -17.84 12.69 -23.40
N PRO A 47 -17.33 12.56 -24.65
CA PRO A 47 -18.13 12.04 -25.79
C PRO A 47 -18.81 10.73 -25.49
N ASP A 48 -18.07 9.74 -24.96
CA ASP A 48 -18.61 8.42 -24.65
C ASP A 48 -19.76 8.49 -23.63
N ALA A 49 -19.63 9.34 -22.59
CA ALA A 49 -20.67 9.52 -21.59
C ALA A 49 -21.91 10.20 -22.21
N ALA A 50 -21.71 11.23 -23.04
CA ALA A 50 -22.78 11.96 -23.72
C ALA A 50 -23.58 11.04 -24.63
N ASP A 51 -22.92 10.16 -25.40
CA ASP A 51 -23.56 9.22 -26.33
C ASP A 51 -24.50 8.24 -25.63
N TYR A 52 -24.23 7.92 -24.36
CA TYR A 52 -25.07 7.06 -23.52
C TYR A 52 -25.96 7.82 -22.52
N GLY A 53 -25.99 9.15 -22.59
CA GLY A 53 -26.83 10.01 -21.74
C GLY A 53 -26.35 10.14 -20.29
N TYR A 54 -25.06 9.91 -20.03
CA TYR A 54 -24.45 10.09 -18.72
C TYR A 54 -23.79 11.48 -18.59
N ASN A 55 -24.01 12.13 -17.45
CA ASN A 55 -23.32 13.39 -17.13
C ASN A 55 -22.03 13.10 -16.37
N GLU A 56 -21.01 12.63 -17.09
CA GLU A 56 -19.70 12.27 -16.56
C GLU A 56 -18.59 12.88 -17.39
N ARG A 57 -17.60 13.52 -16.75
CA ARG A 57 -16.46 14.09 -17.46
C ARG A 57 -15.48 13.02 -17.94
N PHE A 58 -15.40 11.88 -17.23
CA PHE A 58 -14.49 10.79 -17.50
C PHE A 58 -15.24 9.45 -17.56
N SER A 59 -15.01 8.69 -18.63
CA SER A 59 -15.57 7.33 -18.77
C SER A 59 -14.88 6.32 -17.82
N ASN A 60 -13.59 6.53 -17.54
CA ASN A 60 -12.80 5.72 -16.62
C ASN A 60 -12.07 6.64 -15.63
N LYS A 61 -12.17 6.35 -14.34
CA LYS A 61 -11.74 7.29 -13.30
C LYS A 61 -10.59 6.76 -12.44
N THR A 62 -10.52 5.46 -12.21
CA THR A 62 -9.54 4.86 -11.31
C THR A 62 -8.95 3.57 -11.87
N ALA A 63 -7.64 3.41 -11.67
CA ALA A 63 -6.90 2.17 -11.89
C ALA A 63 -5.79 2.07 -10.84
N ILE A 64 -5.38 0.85 -10.49
CA ILE A 64 -4.26 0.63 -9.57
C ILE A 64 -3.06 0.19 -10.38
N ALA A 65 -2.04 1.06 -10.42
CA ALA A 65 -0.75 0.79 -11.03
C ALA A 65 0.24 0.22 -9.99
N PRO A 66 1.33 -0.46 -10.42
CA PRO A 66 2.34 -1.00 -9.50
C PRO A 66 3.06 0.05 -8.65
N THR A 67 3.27 1.25 -9.17
CA THR A 67 3.87 2.43 -8.50
C THR A 67 5.24 2.20 -7.82
N ALA A 68 6.04 1.25 -8.30
CA ALA A 68 7.31 0.88 -7.68
C ALA A 68 8.27 2.08 -7.49
N SER A 69 8.53 2.85 -8.55
CA SER A 69 9.42 4.02 -8.48
C SER A 69 8.75 5.20 -7.74
N ILE A 70 7.44 5.37 -7.90
CA ILE A 70 6.68 6.43 -7.24
C ILE A 70 6.70 6.25 -5.72
N SER A 71 6.61 5.00 -5.24
CA SER A 71 6.64 4.68 -3.81
C SER A 71 7.95 5.13 -3.13
N ILE A 72 9.06 5.05 -3.85
CA ILE A 72 10.38 5.52 -3.37
C ILE A 72 10.37 7.04 -3.22
N ILE A 73 9.89 7.77 -4.23
CA ILE A 73 9.77 9.25 -4.22
C ILE A 73 8.83 9.71 -3.10
N CYS A 74 7.77 8.93 -2.83
CA CYS A 74 6.83 9.19 -1.73
C CYS A 74 7.36 8.77 -0.34
N GLY A 75 8.67 8.73 -0.15
CA GLY A 75 9.30 8.47 1.15
C GLY A 75 9.36 6.99 1.54
N GLY A 76 9.45 6.08 0.56
CA GLY A 76 9.59 4.65 0.80
C GLY A 76 8.30 3.98 1.29
N ALA A 77 7.14 4.47 0.88
CA ALA A 77 5.87 3.81 1.13
C ALA A 77 5.79 2.46 0.37
N SER A 78 4.89 1.58 0.80
CA SER A 78 4.61 0.35 0.05
C SER A 78 4.07 0.67 -1.36
N PRO A 79 4.47 -0.08 -2.40
CA PRO A 79 4.02 0.20 -3.76
C PRO A 79 2.53 -0.14 -3.92
N GLY A 80 1.73 0.83 -4.37
CA GLY A 80 0.30 0.65 -4.65
C GLY A 80 -0.47 -0.02 -3.52
N VAL A 81 -1.00 -1.19 -3.80
CA VAL A 81 -1.79 -2.01 -2.85
C VAL A 81 -0.99 -3.20 -2.31
N GLU A 82 0.24 -3.37 -2.76
CA GLU A 82 1.08 -4.51 -2.45
C GLU A 82 1.78 -4.36 -1.08
N PRO A 83 2.11 -5.49 -0.43
CA PRO A 83 2.96 -5.47 0.75
C PRO A 83 4.41 -5.12 0.40
N VAL A 84 5.16 -4.66 1.39
CA VAL A 84 6.59 -4.44 1.24
C VAL A 84 7.33 -5.77 1.07
N ALA A 85 8.29 -5.82 0.17
CA ALA A 85 9.10 -7.02 -0.05
C ALA A 85 10.09 -7.29 1.10
N ALA A 86 10.58 -6.23 1.76
CA ALA A 86 11.48 -6.30 2.90
C ALA A 86 11.38 -5.04 3.75
N ASN A 87 11.61 -5.15 5.07
CA ASN A 87 11.65 -3.98 5.97
C ASN A 87 13.02 -3.26 5.95
N SER A 88 14.05 -3.91 5.44
CA SER A 88 15.38 -3.32 5.20
C SER A 88 15.98 -3.92 3.94
N TYR A 89 16.50 -3.08 3.05
CA TYR A 89 17.17 -3.52 1.82
C TYR A 89 18.12 -2.45 1.29
N THR A 90 19.05 -2.88 0.44
CA THR A 90 19.95 -1.96 -0.25
C THR A 90 19.37 -1.60 -1.62
N HIS A 91 19.06 -0.33 -1.80
CA HIS A 91 18.64 0.22 -3.10
C HIS A 91 19.87 0.68 -3.89
N LYS A 92 20.10 0.08 -5.05
CA LYS A 92 21.20 0.43 -5.95
C LYS A 92 20.72 1.40 -7.02
N THR A 93 21.42 2.51 -7.18
CA THR A 93 21.19 3.51 -8.23
C THR A 93 22.48 3.78 -8.99
N LEU A 94 22.39 4.55 -10.07
CA LEU A 94 23.59 5.02 -10.80
C LEU A 94 24.50 5.89 -9.92
N SER A 95 23.96 6.55 -8.91
CA SER A 95 24.69 7.42 -7.99
C SER A 95 25.26 6.72 -6.76
N GLY A 96 24.99 5.42 -6.58
CA GLY A 96 25.47 4.64 -5.44
C GLY A 96 24.44 3.68 -4.86
N SER A 97 24.79 3.14 -3.70
CA SER A 97 23.92 2.21 -2.94
C SER A 97 23.44 2.88 -1.67
N PHE A 98 22.14 2.79 -1.40
CA PHE A 98 21.49 3.39 -0.24
C PHE A 98 20.76 2.32 0.56
N ASN A 99 20.97 2.30 1.86
CA ASN A 99 20.19 1.43 2.75
C ASN A 99 18.82 2.06 3.02
N VAL A 100 17.77 1.36 2.63
CA VAL A 100 16.38 1.76 2.88
C VAL A 100 15.86 0.99 4.08
N ARG A 101 15.26 1.70 5.03
CA ARG A 101 14.64 1.15 6.24
C ARG A 101 13.16 1.53 6.26
N ASN A 102 12.30 0.59 6.63
CA ASN A 102 10.88 0.86 6.79
C ASN A 102 10.68 1.85 7.95
N ARG A 103 10.18 3.03 7.64
CA ARG A 103 10.07 4.13 8.61
C ARG A 103 9.16 3.81 9.81
N TYR A 104 8.11 3.03 9.61
CA TYR A 104 7.20 2.64 10.69
C TYR A 104 7.84 1.61 11.62
N LEU A 105 8.71 0.76 11.06
CA LEU A 105 9.53 -0.13 11.87
C LEU A 105 10.61 0.66 12.63
N VAL A 106 11.19 1.71 12.04
CA VAL A 106 12.10 2.62 12.76
C VAL A 106 11.41 3.18 14.00
N GLU A 107 10.20 3.73 13.85
CA GLU A 107 9.41 4.27 14.97
C GLU A 107 9.11 3.21 16.06
N LEU A 108 8.82 1.98 15.66
CA LEU A 108 8.60 0.88 16.58
C LEU A 108 9.89 0.50 17.34
N LEU A 109 10.99 0.33 16.62
CA LEU A 109 12.29 0.00 17.23
C LEU A 109 12.78 1.11 18.16
N GLU A 110 12.50 2.38 17.87
CA GLU A 110 12.77 3.50 18.77
C GLU A 110 11.99 3.38 20.09
N LYS A 111 10.70 3.04 20.03
CA LYS A 111 9.87 2.81 21.22
C LYS A 111 10.40 1.69 22.09
N HIS A 112 10.97 0.65 21.48
CA HIS A 112 11.62 -0.47 22.19
C HIS A 112 13.07 -0.15 22.63
N GLY A 113 13.63 1.01 22.25
CA GLY A 113 15.05 1.33 22.47
C GLY A 113 16.01 0.41 21.71
N LYS A 114 15.57 -0.13 20.58
CA LYS A 114 16.27 -1.13 19.75
C LYS A 114 16.58 -0.65 18.33
N ASN A 115 16.46 0.65 18.04
CA ASN A 115 16.83 1.22 16.73
C ASN A 115 18.35 1.36 16.61
N THR A 116 19.06 0.23 16.50
CA THR A 116 20.53 0.15 16.39
C THR A 116 20.96 -0.49 15.07
N ASP A 117 22.20 -0.23 14.66
CA ASP A 117 22.72 -0.79 13.41
C ASP A 117 22.86 -2.32 13.45
N GLU A 118 23.09 -2.89 14.63
CA GLU A 118 23.14 -4.34 14.82
C GLU A 118 21.77 -4.96 14.50
N VAL A 119 20.67 -4.43 15.05
CA VAL A 119 19.31 -4.92 14.78
C VAL A 119 18.95 -4.76 13.31
N TRP A 120 19.32 -3.65 12.67
CA TRP A 120 19.10 -3.47 11.23
C TRP A 120 19.93 -4.42 10.37
N SER A 121 21.15 -4.76 10.80
CA SER A 121 21.97 -5.77 10.15
C SER A 121 21.33 -7.15 10.23
N GLU A 122 20.79 -7.53 11.39
CA GLU A 122 20.06 -8.78 11.59
C GLU A 122 18.82 -8.84 10.70
N ILE A 123 18.00 -7.79 10.66
CA ILE A 123 16.82 -7.70 9.79
C ILE A 123 17.23 -7.88 8.31
N THR A 124 18.30 -7.20 7.87
CA THR A 124 18.78 -7.29 6.48
C THR A 124 19.27 -8.70 6.16
N THR A 125 20.01 -9.33 7.07
CA THR A 125 20.52 -10.71 6.91
C THR A 125 19.36 -11.72 6.84
N ASN A 126 18.27 -11.47 7.56
CA ASN A 126 17.04 -12.26 7.52
C ASN A 126 16.04 -11.79 6.44
N GLN A 127 16.56 -11.29 5.30
CA GLN A 127 15.76 -10.90 4.13
C GLN A 127 14.69 -9.82 4.42
N GLY A 128 14.94 -8.98 5.41
CA GLY A 128 14.01 -7.93 5.83
C GLY A 128 12.88 -8.38 6.76
N SER A 129 12.88 -9.64 7.18
CA SER A 129 11.94 -10.18 8.17
C SER A 129 12.27 -9.70 9.58
N VAL A 130 11.24 -9.58 10.43
CA VAL A 130 11.34 -9.28 11.86
C VAL A 130 10.95 -10.47 12.74
N SER A 131 10.64 -11.62 12.16
CA SER A 131 10.11 -12.80 12.86
C SER A 131 11.03 -13.34 13.95
N HIS A 132 12.35 -13.17 13.78
CA HIS A 132 13.40 -13.62 14.70
C HIS A 132 13.65 -12.67 15.89
N LEU A 133 13.05 -11.48 15.91
CA LEU A 133 13.28 -10.49 16.97
C LEU A 133 12.42 -10.80 18.19
N ASP A 134 13.02 -11.40 19.23
CA ASP A 134 12.30 -11.89 20.41
C ASP A 134 11.67 -10.78 21.27
N PHE A 135 12.16 -9.55 21.14
CA PHE A 135 11.63 -8.41 21.90
C PHE A 135 10.34 -7.81 21.28
N LEU A 136 9.96 -8.22 20.07
CA LEU A 136 8.69 -7.84 19.44
C LEU A 136 7.59 -8.81 19.84
N THR A 137 6.40 -8.28 20.08
CA THR A 137 5.20 -9.07 20.28
C THR A 137 4.75 -9.75 18.99
N ASP A 138 3.94 -10.80 19.09
CA ASP A 138 3.41 -11.52 17.91
C ASP A 138 2.61 -10.57 17.01
N LEU A 139 1.83 -9.65 17.60
CA LEU A 139 1.10 -8.64 16.83
C LEU A 139 2.03 -7.70 16.05
N GLU A 140 3.10 -7.23 16.67
CA GLU A 140 4.09 -6.37 15.99
C GLU A 140 4.80 -7.12 14.86
N LYS A 141 5.15 -8.39 15.07
CA LYS A 141 5.70 -9.25 14.00
C LYS A 141 4.71 -9.40 12.85
N ASP A 142 3.44 -9.66 13.12
CA ASP A 142 2.40 -9.79 12.10
C ASP A 142 2.17 -8.49 11.29
N VAL A 143 2.28 -7.32 11.93
CA VAL A 143 2.19 -6.00 11.26
C VAL A 143 3.32 -5.78 10.26
N PHE A 144 4.52 -6.28 10.58
CA PHE A 144 5.72 -6.06 9.76
C PHE A 144 6.14 -7.29 8.95
N LYS A 145 5.25 -8.27 8.74
CA LYS A 145 5.47 -9.36 7.78
C LYS A 145 5.79 -8.79 6.40
N THR A 146 6.77 -9.38 5.76
CA THR A 146 7.13 -9.09 4.36
C THR A 146 6.18 -9.79 3.40
N ALA A 147 6.20 -9.40 2.13
CA ALA A 147 5.39 -10.05 1.09
C ALA A 147 5.60 -11.58 1.01
N PHE A 148 6.80 -12.04 1.34
CA PHE A 148 7.17 -13.46 1.29
C PHE A 148 6.71 -14.27 2.51
N GLU A 149 6.32 -13.60 3.59
CA GLU A 149 5.81 -14.21 4.83
C GLU A 149 4.28 -14.23 4.89
N LEU A 150 3.62 -13.47 4.00
CA LEU A 150 2.16 -13.38 3.95
C LEU A 150 1.54 -14.51 3.13
N ASP A 151 0.39 -15.02 3.57
CA ASP A 151 -0.45 -15.88 2.74
C ASP A 151 -1.03 -15.07 1.57
N GLN A 152 -0.62 -15.43 0.36
CA GLN A 152 -1.02 -14.75 -0.89
C GLN A 152 -2.54 -14.72 -1.11
N LYS A 153 -3.29 -15.62 -0.47
CA LYS A 153 -4.74 -15.61 -0.48
C LYS A 153 -5.30 -14.27 0.01
N TRP A 154 -4.69 -13.65 1.03
CA TRP A 154 -5.11 -12.34 1.53
C TRP A 154 -4.97 -11.23 0.49
N ILE A 155 -3.92 -11.27 -0.31
CA ILE A 155 -3.72 -10.29 -1.40
C ILE A 155 -4.86 -10.40 -2.42
N ILE A 156 -5.22 -11.64 -2.81
CA ILE A 156 -6.31 -11.91 -3.76
C ILE A 156 -7.66 -11.49 -3.17
N GLU A 157 -7.94 -11.84 -1.92
CA GLU A 157 -9.19 -11.47 -1.24
C GLU A 157 -9.33 -9.95 -1.09
N LEU A 158 -8.28 -9.25 -0.67
CA LEU A 158 -8.27 -7.78 -0.58
C LEU A 158 -8.47 -7.14 -1.96
N SER A 159 -7.92 -7.73 -3.02
CA SER A 159 -8.16 -7.28 -4.39
C SER A 159 -9.62 -7.45 -4.79
N GLY A 160 -10.21 -8.60 -4.54
CA GLY A 160 -11.63 -8.86 -4.77
C GLY A 160 -12.53 -7.88 -4.01
N ASP A 161 -12.20 -7.63 -2.73
CA ASP A 161 -12.96 -6.72 -1.87
C ASP A 161 -12.98 -5.26 -2.37
N ARG A 162 -11.91 -4.78 -3.04
CA ARG A 162 -11.85 -3.41 -3.58
C ARG A 162 -12.27 -3.30 -5.04
N THR A 163 -12.35 -4.41 -5.79
CA THR A 163 -12.75 -4.42 -7.21
C THR A 163 -14.02 -3.60 -7.50
N PRO A 164 -15.09 -3.66 -6.68
CA PRO A 164 -16.31 -2.87 -6.94
C PRO A 164 -16.09 -1.34 -6.93
N TYR A 165 -14.97 -0.88 -6.36
CA TYR A 165 -14.64 0.53 -6.19
C TYR A 165 -13.56 1.02 -7.17
N ILE A 166 -13.14 0.19 -8.10
CA ILE A 166 -12.12 0.51 -9.12
C ILE A 166 -12.76 0.41 -10.50
N SER A 167 -12.72 1.50 -11.28
CA SER A 167 -13.43 1.56 -12.57
C SER A 167 -12.75 0.79 -13.69
N GLN A 168 -11.43 0.53 -13.59
CA GLN A 168 -10.71 -0.22 -14.64
C GLN A 168 -10.06 -1.49 -14.08
N ALA A 169 -8.74 -1.45 -13.83
CA ALA A 169 -7.94 -2.61 -13.54
C ALA A 169 -7.10 -2.42 -12.27
N GLN A 170 -6.66 -3.53 -11.70
CA GLN A 170 -5.70 -3.57 -10.61
C GLN A 170 -4.49 -4.38 -11.04
N SER A 171 -3.29 -3.83 -10.87
CA SER A 171 -2.04 -4.56 -10.99
C SER A 171 -1.68 -5.17 -9.64
N ILE A 172 -1.36 -6.46 -9.64
CA ILE A 172 -0.91 -7.23 -8.47
C ILE A 172 0.26 -8.09 -8.93
N ASN A 173 1.41 -7.99 -8.26
CA ASN A 173 2.59 -8.82 -8.50
C ASN A 173 2.73 -9.91 -7.45
#